data_8b99b2536e728329eeba5bd03bcb8e57
#
_entry.id   8b99b2536e728329eeba5bd03bcb8e57
#
_cell.length_a   1.000
_cell.length_b   1.000
_cell.length_c   1.000
_cell.angle_alpha   90.00
_cell.angle_beta   90.00
_cell.angle_gamma   90.00
#
_symmetry.space_group_name_H-M   'P 1'
#
loop_
_entity.id
_entity.type
_entity.pdbx_description
1 polymer ?
#
loop_
_entity_poly.entity_id
_entity_poly.type
_entity_poly.pdbx_seq_one_letter_code
_entity_poly.pdbx_strand_id
1 'polypeptide(L)'
;MRGALYSRIFTHDIRVTRIVMLGIQIMAFLVILGCSAIPPETKLNNRATDVYTHVTRGEWPDVHGYFLPEFQEFCSIEKYTDKNVKGMKVLNHMLGIPEDDFLEFTVLQTNVDGNAGQVYIDISYQGKSLDLGQSKSPREWILVDGEWWSNPEDWEKECPR
;
A
#
# COMPACT_ATOMS: atom_id res chain seq x y z
N MET A 1 63.90 -22.87 -39.41
CA MET A 1 63.36 -22.74 -38.03
C MET A 1 62.61 -21.43 -37.87
N ARG A 2 61.45 -21.22 -38.51
CA ARG A 2 60.67 -19.95 -38.45
C ARG A 2 59.13 -20.21 -38.27
N GLY A 3 58.74 -21.38 -37.83
CA GLY A 3 57.30 -21.71 -37.82
C GLY A 3 56.66 -21.81 -36.42
N ALA A 4 57.41 -21.74 -35.31
CA ALA A 4 56.83 -22.06 -33.99
C ALA A 4 56.44 -20.85 -33.11
N LEU A 5 56.79 -19.60 -33.50
CA LEU A 5 56.51 -18.41 -32.70
C LEU A 5 55.15 -17.76 -32.98
N TYR A 6 54.58 -17.97 -34.16
CA TYR A 6 53.30 -17.33 -34.54
C TYR A 6 52.05 -17.99 -33.91
N SER A 7 52.15 -19.25 -33.52
CA SER A 7 51.02 -19.99 -32.95
C SER A 7 50.69 -19.64 -31.50
N ARG A 8 51.65 -19.10 -30.73
CA ARG A 8 51.42 -18.79 -29.29
C ARG A 8 50.74 -17.41 -29.04
N ILE A 9 50.90 -16.47 -29.95
CA ILE A 9 50.33 -15.14 -29.79
C ILE A 9 48.81 -15.15 -30.03
N PHE A 10 48.37 -15.94 -30.99
CA PHE A 10 46.95 -16.01 -31.35
C PHE A 10 46.04 -16.70 -30.33
N THR A 11 46.59 -17.66 -29.55
CA THR A 11 45.82 -18.37 -28.54
C THR A 11 45.62 -17.60 -27.22
N HIS A 12 46.49 -16.63 -26.96
CA HIS A 12 46.38 -15.80 -25.75
C HIS A 12 45.29 -14.73 -25.89
N ASP A 13 45.12 -14.17 -27.08
CA ASP A 13 44.13 -13.14 -27.37
C ASP A 13 42.71 -13.67 -27.28
N ILE A 14 42.45 -14.90 -27.76
CA ILE A 14 41.11 -15.53 -27.74
C ILE A 14 40.67 -15.80 -26.31
N ARG A 15 41.57 -16.14 -25.40
CA ARG A 15 41.23 -16.41 -23.99
C ARG A 15 40.92 -15.13 -23.22
N VAL A 16 41.67 -14.07 -23.45
CA VAL A 16 41.41 -12.76 -22.81
C VAL A 16 40.09 -12.19 -23.29
N THR A 17 39.81 -12.24 -24.59
CA THR A 17 38.55 -11.75 -25.17
C THR A 17 37.33 -12.53 -24.63
N ARG A 18 37.42 -13.86 -24.43
CA ARG A 18 36.35 -14.65 -23.86
C ARG A 18 36.08 -14.34 -22.38
N ILE A 19 37.13 -14.09 -21.59
CA ILE A 19 37.00 -13.73 -20.17
C ILE A 19 36.38 -12.33 -20.04
N VAL A 20 36.76 -11.37 -20.87
CA VAL A 20 36.18 -10.03 -20.87
C VAL A 20 34.71 -10.06 -21.29
N MET A 21 34.37 -10.81 -22.33
CA MET A 21 32.97 -10.98 -22.77
C MET A 21 32.10 -11.66 -21.72
N LEU A 22 32.62 -12.67 -21.01
CA LEU A 22 31.91 -13.34 -19.92
C LEU A 22 31.70 -12.38 -18.73
N GLY A 23 32.69 -11.55 -18.40
CA GLY A 23 32.59 -10.54 -17.35
C GLY A 23 31.51 -9.49 -17.66
N ILE A 24 31.42 -9.01 -18.91
CA ILE A 24 30.40 -8.05 -19.35
C ILE A 24 29.00 -8.66 -19.29
N GLN A 25 28.84 -9.93 -19.67
CA GLN A 25 27.54 -10.61 -19.58
C GLN A 25 27.08 -10.81 -18.15
N ILE A 26 27.97 -11.14 -17.21
CA ILE A 26 27.64 -11.28 -15.79
C ILE A 26 27.26 -9.92 -15.18
N MET A 27 27.97 -8.85 -15.51
CA MET A 27 27.60 -7.51 -15.08
C MET A 27 26.26 -7.04 -15.63
N ALA A 28 25.97 -7.32 -16.90
CA ALA A 28 24.68 -6.99 -17.49
C ALA A 28 23.51 -7.76 -16.84
N PHE A 29 23.75 -9.01 -16.42
CA PHE A 29 22.73 -9.82 -15.75
C PHE A 29 22.45 -9.33 -14.31
N LEU A 30 23.45 -8.81 -13.59
CA LEU A 30 23.30 -8.25 -12.24
C LEU A 30 22.51 -6.94 -12.25
N VAL A 31 22.57 -6.15 -13.31
CA VAL A 31 21.80 -4.90 -13.43
C VAL A 31 20.31 -5.16 -13.70
N ILE A 32 19.96 -6.29 -14.33
CA ILE A 32 18.55 -6.64 -14.63
C ILE A 32 17.85 -7.23 -13.39
N LEU A 33 18.58 -7.75 -12.40
CA LEU A 33 18.05 -8.26 -11.14
C LEU A 33 17.82 -7.17 -10.08
N GLY A 34 18.02 -5.89 -10.41
CA GLY A 34 17.56 -4.78 -9.59
C GLY A 34 16.03 -4.85 -9.50
N CYS A 35 15.50 -5.62 -8.55
CA CYS A 35 14.09 -5.54 -8.17
C CYS A 35 13.78 -4.06 -7.91
N SER A 36 13.04 -3.44 -8.79
CA SER A 36 12.45 -2.13 -8.53
C SER A 36 11.44 -2.33 -7.40
N ALA A 37 11.94 -2.22 -6.16
CA ALA A 37 11.08 -2.26 -5.00
C ALA A 37 10.04 -1.14 -5.16
N ILE A 38 8.76 -1.49 -5.08
CA ILE A 38 7.67 -0.51 -5.13
C ILE A 38 7.91 0.48 -3.98
N PRO A 39 7.93 1.79 -4.25
CA PRO A 39 8.12 2.80 -3.21
C PRO A 39 7.11 2.60 -2.06
N PRO A 40 7.53 2.81 -0.79
CA PRO A 40 6.65 2.65 0.37
C PRO A 40 5.36 3.45 0.28
N GLU A 41 5.44 4.68 -0.26
CA GLU A 41 4.28 5.55 -0.48
C GLU A 41 3.30 4.96 -1.49
N THR A 42 3.79 4.37 -2.60
CA THR A 42 2.95 3.68 -3.58
C THR A 42 2.26 2.46 -2.96
N LYS A 43 2.97 1.70 -2.11
CA LYS A 43 2.38 0.57 -1.38
C LYS A 43 1.27 1.03 -0.43
N LEU A 44 1.52 2.12 0.34
CA LEU A 44 0.53 2.71 1.22
C LEU A 44 -0.70 3.19 0.45
N ASN A 45 -0.49 3.92 -0.64
CA ASN A 45 -1.57 4.43 -1.48
C ASN A 45 -2.45 3.31 -2.03
N ASN A 46 -1.85 2.26 -2.56
CA ASN A 46 -2.59 1.11 -3.10
C ASN A 46 -3.41 0.44 -1.99
N ARG A 47 -2.79 0.15 -0.84
CA ARG A 47 -3.47 -0.51 0.27
C ARG A 47 -4.59 0.34 0.87
N ALA A 48 -4.39 1.65 0.99
CA ALA A 48 -5.43 2.58 1.42
C ALA A 48 -6.58 2.63 0.41
N THR A 49 -6.28 2.67 -0.89
CA THR A 49 -7.30 2.64 -1.95
C THR A 49 -8.16 1.38 -1.87
N ASP A 50 -7.55 0.22 -1.62
CA ASP A 50 -8.28 -1.04 -1.43
C ASP A 50 -9.23 -0.96 -0.24
N VAL A 51 -8.74 -0.49 0.92
CA VAL A 51 -9.57 -0.32 2.12
C VAL A 51 -10.76 0.59 1.86
N TYR A 52 -10.54 1.77 1.27
CA TYR A 52 -11.64 2.70 1.03
C TYR A 52 -12.59 2.25 -0.08
N THR A 53 -12.14 1.37 -0.97
CA THR A 53 -13.03 0.66 -1.90
C THR A 53 -13.99 -0.27 -1.14
N HIS A 54 -13.51 -1.02 -0.16
CA HIS A 54 -14.34 -1.85 0.72
C HIS A 54 -15.29 -1.00 1.58
N VAL A 55 -14.81 0.12 2.14
CA VAL A 55 -15.64 1.07 2.90
C VAL A 55 -16.80 1.58 2.05
N THR A 56 -16.51 2.03 0.82
CA THR A 56 -17.54 2.50 -0.14
C THR A 56 -18.62 1.43 -0.42
N ARG A 57 -18.23 0.16 -0.42
CA ARG A 57 -19.16 -0.97 -0.66
C ARG A 57 -19.83 -1.48 0.61
N GLY A 58 -19.49 -0.94 1.79
CA GLY A 58 -19.98 -1.43 3.09
C GLY A 58 -19.46 -2.82 3.46
N GLU A 59 -18.34 -3.25 2.88
CA GLU A 59 -17.69 -4.55 3.11
C GLU A 59 -16.84 -4.51 4.39
N TRP A 60 -17.48 -4.20 5.54
CA TRP A 60 -16.81 -3.97 6.83
C TRP A 60 -15.97 -5.14 7.34
N PRO A 61 -16.35 -6.42 7.12
CA PRO A 61 -15.50 -7.55 7.45
C PRO A 61 -14.13 -7.50 6.76
N ASP A 62 -14.09 -7.08 5.49
CA ASP A 62 -12.84 -6.95 4.74
C ASP A 62 -12.03 -5.76 5.25
N VAL A 63 -12.68 -4.61 5.53
CA VAL A 63 -12.04 -3.42 6.13
C VAL A 63 -11.37 -3.77 7.45
N HIS A 64 -12.01 -4.59 8.30
CA HIS A 64 -11.45 -5.02 9.59
C HIS A 64 -10.10 -5.74 9.43
N GLY A 65 -9.90 -6.48 8.35
CA GLY A 65 -8.65 -7.17 8.04
C GLY A 65 -7.45 -6.26 7.74
N TYR A 66 -7.65 -4.96 7.58
CA TYR A 66 -6.57 -3.99 7.32
C TYR A 66 -6.06 -3.27 8.58
N PHE A 67 -6.68 -3.50 9.74
CA PHE A 67 -6.17 -2.99 11.01
C PHE A 67 -5.06 -3.88 11.56
N LEU A 68 -4.24 -3.30 12.45
CA LEU A 68 -3.22 -4.06 13.19
C LEU A 68 -3.80 -5.34 13.81
N PRO A 69 -3.04 -6.45 13.83
CA PRO A 69 -3.50 -7.71 14.45
C PRO A 69 -3.99 -7.52 15.89
N GLU A 70 -3.31 -6.68 16.67
CA GLU A 70 -3.68 -6.37 18.06
C GLU A 70 -5.04 -5.65 18.13
N PHE A 71 -5.36 -4.79 17.15
CA PHE A 71 -6.70 -4.19 17.09
C PHE A 71 -7.75 -5.23 16.72
N GLN A 72 -7.44 -6.16 15.82
CA GLN A 72 -8.36 -7.23 15.43
C GLN A 72 -8.68 -8.16 16.61
N GLU A 73 -7.72 -8.40 17.51
CA GLU A 73 -7.95 -9.13 18.77
C GLU A 73 -8.77 -8.33 19.77
N PHE A 74 -8.56 -7.01 19.84
CA PHE A 74 -9.30 -6.12 20.75
C PHE A 74 -10.75 -5.93 20.32
N CYS A 75 -11.00 -5.85 19.01
CA CYS A 75 -12.30 -5.61 18.40
C CYS A 75 -12.71 -6.76 17.49
N SER A 76 -13.70 -7.56 17.88
CA SER A 76 -14.16 -8.62 16.99
C SER A 76 -14.77 -8.08 15.71
N ILE A 77 -14.68 -8.87 14.63
CA ILE A 77 -15.18 -8.52 13.32
C ILE A 77 -16.69 -8.19 13.34
N GLU A 78 -17.48 -8.92 14.14
CA GLU A 78 -18.92 -8.70 14.27
C GLU A 78 -19.20 -7.35 14.91
N LYS A 79 -18.47 -7.03 15.99
CA LYS A 79 -18.62 -5.79 16.73
C LYS A 79 -18.21 -4.59 15.89
N TYR A 80 -17.08 -4.70 15.19
CA TYR A 80 -16.61 -3.68 14.24
C TYR A 80 -17.64 -3.43 13.14
N THR A 81 -18.15 -4.50 12.53
CA THR A 81 -19.14 -4.45 11.45
C THR A 81 -20.43 -3.78 11.92
N ASP A 82 -21.00 -4.23 13.04
CA ASP A 82 -22.24 -3.69 13.61
C ASP A 82 -22.15 -2.19 13.92
N LYS A 83 -21.00 -1.77 14.53
CA LYS A 83 -20.73 -0.34 14.78
C LYS A 83 -20.73 0.48 13.49
N ASN A 84 -19.99 0.01 12.48
CA ASN A 84 -19.81 0.80 11.25
C ASN A 84 -21.11 0.85 10.42
N VAL A 85 -21.85 -0.25 10.32
CA VAL A 85 -23.16 -0.25 9.68
C VAL A 85 -24.10 0.75 10.36
N LYS A 86 -24.18 0.77 11.68
CA LYS A 86 -24.99 1.74 12.43
C LYS A 86 -24.48 3.17 12.25
N GLY A 87 -23.15 3.35 12.28
CA GLY A 87 -22.53 4.67 12.08
C GLY A 87 -22.84 5.26 10.72
N MET A 88 -22.77 4.45 9.66
CA MET A 88 -23.10 4.90 8.30
C MET A 88 -24.58 5.28 8.15
N LYS A 89 -25.49 4.53 8.74
CA LYS A 89 -26.94 4.89 8.74
C LYS A 89 -27.17 6.23 9.43
N VAL A 90 -26.54 6.46 10.59
CA VAL A 90 -26.63 7.74 11.29
C VAL A 90 -26.05 8.87 10.44
N LEU A 91 -24.90 8.66 9.82
CA LEU A 91 -24.27 9.65 8.96
C LEU A 91 -25.13 9.99 7.76
N ASN A 92 -25.64 9.00 7.05
CA ASN A 92 -26.57 9.18 5.92
C ASN A 92 -27.81 9.99 6.35
N HIS A 93 -28.41 9.63 7.47
CA HIS A 93 -29.56 10.36 8.01
C HIS A 93 -29.25 11.84 8.30
N MET A 94 -28.08 12.13 8.93
CA MET A 94 -27.66 13.49 9.23
C MET A 94 -27.39 14.32 7.96
N LEU A 95 -26.96 13.70 6.89
CA LEU A 95 -26.66 14.33 5.61
C LEU A 95 -27.88 14.42 4.67
N GLY A 96 -29.02 13.84 5.07
CA GLY A 96 -30.22 13.75 4.22
C GLY A 96 -30.05 12.81 3.03
N ILE A 97 -29.16 11.83 3.16
CA ILE A 97 -28.89 10.79 2.15
C ILE A 97 -29.78 9.58 2.44
N PRO A 98 -30.38 8.94 1.43
CA PRO A 98 -31.13 7.70 1.63
C PRO A 98 -30.31 6.63 2.37
N GLU A 99 -30.96 5.85 3.24
CA GLU A 99 -30.28 4.89 4.12
C GLU A 99 -29.52 3.81 3.35
N ASP A 100 -30.01 3.43 2.17
CA ASP A 100 -29.45 2.40 1.31
C ASP A 100 -28.43 2.94 0.29
N ASP A 101 -28.20 4.25 0.26
CA ASP A 101 -27.20 4.86 -0.62
C ASP A 101 -25.81 4.82 0.03
N PHE A 102 -24.80 4.76 -0.83
CA PHE A 102 -23.42 4.67 -0.41
C PHE A 102 -22.68 6.00 -0.57
N LEU A 103 -21.85 6.32 0.42
CA LEU A 103 -20.85 7.38 0.31
C LEU A 103 -19.64 6.85 -0.43
N GLU A 104 -19.04 7.68 -1.27
CA GLU A 104 -17.80 7.38 -1.97
C GLU A 104 -16.63 7.88 -1.14
N PHE A 105 -15.61 7.04 -0.96
CA PHE A 105 -14.39 7.36 -0.23
C PHE A 105 -13.21 7.32 -1.20
N THR A 106 -12.49 8.41 -1.34
CA THR A 106 -11.37 8.54 -2.27
C THR A 106 -10.11 8.96 -1.54
N VAL A 107 -9.00 8.26 -1.80
CA VAL A 107 -7.68 8.65 -1.31
C VAL A 107 -7.21 9.87 -2.10
N LEU A 108 -6.97 10.98 -1.41
CA LEU A 108 -6.46 12.22 -2.00
C LEU A 108 -4.94 12.25 -2.03
N GLN A 109 -4.32 11.86 -0.92
CA GLN A 109 -2.88 11.94 -0.73
C GLN A 109 -2.42 10.93 0.31
N THR A 110 -1.22 10.43 0.13
CA THR A 110 -0.48 9.66 1.13
C THR A 110 0.85 10.33 1.41
N ASN A 111 1.29 10.30 2.67
CA ASN A 111 2.62 10.73 3.07
C ASN A 111 3.27 9.59 3.87
N VAL A 112 4.58 9.41 3.73
CA VAL A 112 5.34 8.39 4.44
C VAL A 112 6.55 9.03 5.10
N ASP A 113 6.72 8.77 6.40
CA ASP A 113 7.92 9.12 7.17
C ASP A 113 8.40 7.89 7.96
N GLY A 114 9.42 7.22 7.45
CA GLY A 114 9.92 5.96 8.00
C GLY A 114 8.83 4.88 8.02
N ASN A 115 8.41 4.45 9.20
CA ASN A 115 7.37 3.45 9.41
C ASN A 115 5.98 4.08 9.65
N ALA A 116 5.86 5.40 9.68
CA ALA A 116 4.60 6.10 9.83
C ALA A 116 4.05 6.49 8.46
N GLY A 117 2.76 6.31 8.27
CA GLY A 117 2.03 6.69 7.08
C GLY A 117 0.81 7.53 7.42
N GLN A 118 0.51 8.48 6.55
CA GLN A 118 -0.67 9.34 6.66
C GLN A 118 -1.47 9.27 5.37
N VAL A 119 -2.76 9.04 5.49
CA VAL A 119 -3.69 8.94 4.36
C VAL A 119 -4.78 9.99 4.52
N TYR A 120 -4.88 10.86 3.54
CA TYR A 120 -5.93 11.86 3.43
C TYR A 120 -7.02 11.35 2.49
N ILE A 121 -8.27 11.46 2.90
CA ILE A 121 -9.42 10.99 2.14
C ILE A 121 -10.41 12.11 1.88
N ASP A 122 -11.12 12.02 0.77
CA ASP A 122 -12.35 12.76 0.55
C ASP A 122 -13.56 11.84 0.68
N ILE A 123 -14.66 12.40 1.15
CA ILE A 123 -15.95 11.72 1.20
C ILE A 123 -16.89 12.48 0.29
N SER A 124 -17.46 11.79 -0.68
CA SER A 124 -18.37 12.37 -1.64
C SER A 124 -19.69 11.61 -1.73
N TYR A 125 -20.70 12.28 -2.21
CA TYR A 125 -22.00 11.71 -2.54
C TYR A 125 -22.44 12.23 -3.90
N GLN A 126 -22.76 11.32 -4.83
CA GLN A 126 -23.09 11.64 -6.22
C GLN A 126 -22.07 12.59 -6.88
N GLY A 127 -20.79 12.31 -6.66
CA GLY A 127 -19.68 13.08 -7.21
C GLY A 127 -19.46 14.47 -6.59
N LYS A 128 -20.16 14.81 -5.48
CA LYS A 128 -19.96 16.06 -4.74
C LYS A 128 -19.26 15.79 -3.43
N SER A 129 -18.09 16.41 -3.19
CA SER A 129 -17.40 16.36 -1.91
C SER A 129 -18.27 16.97 -0.80
N LEU A 130 -18.29 16.30 0.36
CA LEU A 130 -19.14 16.67 1.50
C LEU A 130 -18.43 17.58 2.51
N ASP A 131 -17.13 17.88 2.32
CA ASP A 131 -16.29 18.69 3.24
C ASP A 131 -16.53 18.38 4.74
N LEU A 132 -16.49 17.12 5.11
CA LEU A 132 -16.67 16.68 6.50
C LEU A 132 -15.40 16.87 7.35
N GLY A 133 -14.42 17.63 6.87
CA GLY A 133 -13.13 17.86 7.53
C GLY A 133 -12.14 16.70 7.44
N GLN A 134 -12.52 15.58 6.83
CA GLN A 134 -11.69 14.38 6.69
C GLN A 134 -10.46 14.63 5.81
N SER A 135 -10.57 15.50 4.80
CA SER A 135 -9.45 15.91 3.96
C SER A 135 -8.37 16.72 4.70
N LYS A 136 -8.67 17.19 5.93
CA LYS A 136 -7.75 17.96 6.78
C LYS A 136 -7.16 17.14 7.93
N SER A 137 -7.73 15.98 8.21
CA SER A 137 -7.29 15.09 9.30
C SER A 137 -6.88 13.75 8.72
N PRO A 138 -5.56 13.47 8.62
CA PRO A 138 -5.09 12.21 8.07
C PRO A 138 -5.52 11.03 8.92
N ARG A 139 -5.62 9.87 8.28
CA ARG A 139 -5.72 8.58 8.93
C ARG A 139 -4.32 8.02 9.10
N GLU A 140 -4.00 7.61 10.31
CA GLU A 140 -2.68 7.09 10.64
C GLU A 140 -2.54 5.63 10.21
N TRP A 141 -1.38 5.34 9.64
CA TRP A 141 -0.97 4.00 9.21
C TRP A 141 0.42 3.69 9.75
N ILE A 142 0.70 2.42 9.97
CA ILE A 142 2.01 1.96 10.43
C ILE A 142 2.52 0.82 9.54
N LEU A 143 3.82 0.85 9.24
CA LEU A 143 4.50 -0.21 8.51
C LEU A 143 5.08 -1.22 9.50
N VAL A 144 4.56 -2.45 9.46
CA VAL A 144 5.04 -3.57 10.29
C VAL A 144 5.32 -4.75 9.36
N ASP A 145 6.52 -5.30 9.44
CA ASP A 145 6.97 -6.46 8.65
C ASP A 145 6.79 -6.30 7.12
N GLY A 146 6.91 -5.06 6.63
CA GLY A 146 6.80 -4.72 5.21
C GLY A 146 5.37 -4.50 4.71
N GLU A 147 4.36 -4.60 5.59
CA GLU A 147 2.95 -4.36 5.32
C GLU A 147 2.44 -3.11 6.04
N TRP A 148 1.58 -2.34 5.36
CA TRP A 148 0.92 -1.17 5.93
C TRP A 148 -0.39 -1.57 6.62
N TRP A 149 -0.55 -1.11 7.87
CA TRP A 149 -1.72 -1.37 8.70
C TRP A 149 -2.38 -0.07 9.12
N SER A 150 -3.71 0.00 9.06
CA SER A 150 -4.45 1.10 9.65
C SER A 150 -4.30 1.07 11.17
N ASN A 151 -3.92 2.22 11.75
CA ASN A 151 -3.64 2.35 13.17
C ASN A 151 -4.50 3.48 13.75
N PRO A 152 -5.72 3.20 14.20
CA PRO A 152 -6.57 4.24 14.80
C PRO A 152 -5.95 4.74 16.11
N GLU A 153 -5.94 6.05 16.30
CA GLU A 153 -5.39 6.70 17.50
C GLU A 153 -6.10 6.27 18.79
N ASP A 154 -7.40 5.99 18.72
CA ASP A 154 -8.26 5.65 19.85
C ASP A 154 -9.08 4.40 19.56
N TRP A 155 -8.56 3.26 20.01
CA TRP A 155 -9.19 1.95 19.82
C TRP A 155 -10.54 1.84 20.54
N GLU A 156 -10.70 2.45 21.72
CA GLU A 156 -11.96 2.41 22.46
C GLU A 156 -13.04 3.22 21.74
N LYS A 157 -12.66 4.31 21.09
CA LYS A 157 -13.58 5.07 20.24
C LYS A 157 -13.95 4.30 18.98
N GLU A 158 -12.98 3.61 18.37
CA GLU A 158 -13.24 2.80 17.18
C GLU A 158 -13.98 1.48 17.51
N CYS A 159 -13.83 0.95 18.71
CA CYS A 159 -14.50 -0.26 19.16
C CYS A 159 -14.91 -0.14 20.64
N PRO A 160 -15.97 0.59 20.98
CA PRO A 160 -16.45 0.78 22.34
C PRO A 160 -16.78 -0.56 23.00
N ARG A 161 -16.45 -0.72 24.29
CA ARG A 161 -16.74 -1.94 25.08
C ARG A 161 -18.21 -2.14 25.35
#